data_e1729d33afa6948ddde4734753d52c7b
#
_entry.id   e1729d33afa6948ddde4734753d52c7b
#
_cell.length_a   1.000
_cell.length_b   1.000
_cell.length_c   1.000
_cell.angle_alpha   90.00
_cell.angle_beta   90.00
_cell.angle_gamma   90.00
#
_symmetry.space_group_name_H-M   'P 1'
#
loop_
_entity.id
_entity.type
_entity.pdbx_description
1 polymer ?
#
loop_
_entity_poly.entity_id
_entity_poly.type
_entity_poly.pdbx_seq_one_letter_code
_entity_poly.pdbx_strand_id
1 'polypeptide(L)'
;MKKTLIWCLAGFVIVALCCVGLSVNLHAQGDTAQQIKELQQQSRDAQMKNDASWAQQHLADGFVAGNSWGDWETKDDFIKDLQNKTNKWKSGNISEVQVATFGSNIAVSHYTFTYDAELRGTHRARTVICSDTWINDSGTWKTAATHCSMVKGK
;
A
#
# COMPACT_ATOMS: atom_id res chain seq x y z
N MET A 1 3.03 -42.41 -42.84
CA MET A 1 3.29 -40.97 -42.84
C MET A 1 2.21 -40.07 -42.19
N LYS A 2 1.08 -40.61 -41.65
CA LYS A 2 0.01 -39.78 -41.01
C LYS A 2 0.09 -39.66 -39.49
N LYS A 3 0.92 -40.43 -38.80
CA LYS A 3 1.00 -40.43 -37.31
C LYS A 3 2.00 -39.39 -36.73
N THR A 4 2.98 -38.96 -37.50
CA THR A 4 4.00 -37.99 -37.07
C THR A 4 3.50 -36.54 -37.07
N LEU A 5 2.47 -36.22 -37.85
CA LEU A 5 1.94 -34.84 -37.96
C LEU A 5 1.05 -34.45 -36.74
N ILE A 6 0.40 -35.43 -36.11
CA ILE A 6 -0.50 -35.18 -34.97
C ILE A 6 0.28 -34.81 -33.68
N TRP A 7 1.49 -35.35 -33.50
CA TRP A 7 2.32 -35.06 -32.34
C TRP A 7 2.95 -33.66 -32.37
N CYS A 8 3.24 -33.14 -33.53
CA CYS A 8 3.77 -31.77 -33.68
C CYS A 8 2.71 -30.70 -33.38
N LEU A 9 1.43 -30.97 -33.69
CA LEU A 9 0.34 -30.03 -33.41
C LEU A 9 -0.02 -29.98 -31.92
N ALA A 10 0.07 -31.10 -31.19
CA ALA A 10 -0.17 -31.14 -29.76
C ALA A 10 0.91 -30.40 -28.96
N GLY A 11 2.18 -30.46 -29.37
CA GLY A 11 3.27 -29.74 -28.76
C GLY A 11 3.16 -28.20 -28.90
N PHE A 12 2.65 -27.72 -30.03
CA PHE A 12 2.49 -26.28 -30.28
C PHE A 12 1.35 -25.65 -29.46
N VAL A 13 0.27 -26.40 -29.21
CA VAL A 13 -0.86 -25.92 -28.41
C VAL A 13 -0.47 -25.76 -26.93
N ILE A 14 0.34 -26.67 -26.35
CA ILE A 14 0.78 -26.61 -24.97
C ILE A 14 1.71 -25.43 -24.68
N VAL A 15 2.64 -25.13 -25.64
CA VAL A 15 3.55 -23.98 -25.51
C VAL A 15 2.79 -22.65 -25.60
N ALA A 16 1.77 -22.56 -26.48
CA ALA A 16 0.95 -21.36 -26.61
C ALA A 16 0.11 -21.09 -25.33
N LEU A 17 -0.42 -22.15 -24.68
CA LEU A 17 -1.17 -21.99 -23.42
C LEU A 17 -0.29 -21.52 -22.26
N CYS A 18 0.96 -21.99 -22.16
CA CYS A 18 1.90 -21.53 -21.13
C CYS A 18 2.28 -20.05 -21.29
N CYS A 19 2.43 -19.56 -22.50
CA CYS A 19 2.78 -18.15 -22.76
C CYS A 19 1.62 -17.19 -22.42
N VAL A 20 0.38 -17.58 -22.66
CA VAL A 20 -0.80 -16.76 -22.35
C VAL A 20 -0.99 -16.64 -20.81
N GLY A 21 -0.78 -17.72 -20.06
CA GLY A 21 -0.92 -17.70 -18.60
C GLY A 21 0.11 -16.81 -17.88
N LEU A 22 1.35 -16.73 -18.39
CA LEU A 22 2.41 -15.88 -17.87
C LEU A 22 2.14 -14.38 -18.14
N SER A 23 1.59 -14.06 -19.30
CA SER A 23 1.27 -12.67 -19.66
C SER A 23 0.15 -12.08 -18.83
N VAL A 24 -0.87 -12.85 -18.50
CA VAL A 24 -2.01 -12.41 -17.69
C VAL A 24 -1.59 -12.11 -16.25
N ASN A 25 -0.72 -12.91 -15.64
CA ASN A 25 -0.23 -12.69 -14.28
C ASN A 25 0.63 -11.41 -14.14
N LEU A 26 1.46 -11.12 -15.14
CA LEU A 26 2.29 -9.90 -15.13
C LEU A 26 1.46 -8.62 -15.26
N HIS A 27 0.38 -8.61 -16.05
CA HIS A 27 -0.53 -7.48 -16.14
C HIS A 27 -1.29 -7.27 -14.83
N ALA A 28 -1.86 -8.31 -14.25
CA ALA A 28 -2.60 -8.23 -13.00
C ALA A 28 -1.75 -7.71 -11.82
N GLN A 29 -0.47 -8.06 -11.78
CA GLN A 29 0.45 -7.55 -10.76
C GLN A 29 0.80 -6.07 -10.97
N GLY A 30 0.96 -5.65 -12.23
CA GLY A 30 1.19 -4.25 -12.57
C GLY A 30 0.01 -3.36 -12.19
N ASP A 31 -1.20 -3.81 -12.49
CA ASP A 31 -2.45 -3.12 -12.17
C ASP A 31 -2.63 -3.00 -10.65
N THR A 32 -2.37 -4.06 -9.90
CA THR A 32 -2.43 -4.06 -8.43
C THR A 32 -1.41 -3.08 -7.83
N ALA A 33 -0.17 -3.10 -8.30
CA ALA A 33 0.86 -2.20 -7.80
C ALA A 33 0.51 -0.74 -8.04
N GLN A 34 -0.05 -0.41 -9.20
CA GLN A 34 -0.52 0.92 -9.52
C GLN A 34 -1.69 1.34 -8.62
N GLN A 35 -2.67 0.46 -8.42
CA GLN A 35 -3.80 0.70 -7.51
C GLN A 35 -3.33 0.98 -6.07
N ILE A 36 -2.37 0.22 -5.56
CA ILE A 36 -1.82 0.46 -4.21
C ILE A 36 -1.11 1.81 -4.12
N LYS A 37 -0.37 2.23 -5.16
CA LYS A 37 0.26 3.57 -5.20
C LYS A 37 -0.77 4.69 -5.12
N GLU A 38 -1.88 4.56 -5.83
CA GLU A 38 -2.97 5.53 -5.81
C GLU A 38 -3.65 5.57 -4.44
N LEU A 39 -3.94 4.41 -3.84
CA LEU A 39 -4.49 4.32 -2.49
C LEU A 39 -3.52 4.91 -1.45
N GLN A 40 -2.22 4.73 -1.62
CA GLN A 40 -1.20 5.32 -0.76
C GLN A 40 -1.24 6.84 -0.81
N GLN A 41 -1.38 7.44 -1.99
CA GLN A 41 -1.53 8.89 -2.13
C GLN A 41 -2.84 9.37 -1.50
N GLN A 42 -3.96 8.69 -1.78
CA GLN A 42 -5.26 9.02 -1.20
C GLN A 42 -5.24 8.98 0.33
N SER A 43 -4.56 7.99 0.91
CA SER A 43 -4.34 7.87 2.36
C SER A 43 -3.67 9.11 2.94
N ARG A 44 -2.60 9.61 2.29
CA ARG A 44 -1.89 10.81 2.73
C ARG A 44 -2.74 12.06 2.57
N ASP A 45 -3.43 12.19 1.44
CA ASP A 45 -4.33 13.32 1.20
C ASP A 45 -5.45 13.40 2.22
N ALA A 46 -6.05 12.26 2.57
CA ALA A 46 -7.08 12.15 3.60
C ALA A 46 -6.52 12.53 4.99
N GLN A 47 -5.35 12.02 5.34
CA GLN A 47 -4.68 12.34 6.60
C GLN A 47 -4.37 13.85 6.71
N MET A 48 -3.86 14.47 5.64
CA MET A 48 -3.57 15.90 5.59
C MET A 48 -4.83 16.77 5.77
N LYS A 49 -5.99 16.28 5.31
CA LYS A 49 -7.30 16.95 5.43
C LYS A 49 -8.03 16.59 6.72
N ASN A 50 -7.50 15.70 7.55
CA ASN A 50 -8.19 15.08 8.67
C ASN A 50 -9.53 14.43 8.26
N ASP A 51 -9.53 13.77 7.09
CA ASP A 51 -10.68 13.03 6.57
C ASP A 51 -10.70 11.61 7.13
N ALA A 52 -11.54 11.38 8.13
CA ALA A 52 -11.70 10.07 8.76
C ALA A 52 -12.44 9.06 7.88
N SER A 53 -13.16 9.49 6.84
CA SER A 53 -13.98 8.60 6.01
C SER A 53 -13.11 7.61 5.22
N TRP A 54 -11.97 8.07 4.71
CA TRP A 54 -11.01 7.21 4.05
C TRP A 54 -10.49 6.12 4.99
N ALA A 55 -10.09 6.50 6.21
CA ALA A 55 -9.58 5.56 7.21
C ALA A 55 -10.63 4.51 7.62
N GLN A 56 -11.90 4.91 7.77
CA GLN A 56 -13.00 4.00 8.06
C GLN A 56 -13.17 2.92 6.98
N GLN A 57 -12.99 3.27 5.71
CA GLN A 57 -13.18 2.37 4.57
C GLN A 57 -11.94 1.51 4.28
N HIS A 58 -10.74 2.08 4.42
CA HIS A 58 -9.50 1.49 3.93
C HIS A 58 -8.51 1.03 5.01
N LEU A 59 -8.82 1.17 6.29
CA LEU A 59 -8.08 0.47 7.34
C LEU A 59 -8.79 -0.84 7.68
N ALA A 60 -8.03 -1.94 7.76
CA ALA A 60 -8.54 -3.22 8.23
C ALA A 60 -8.98 -3.12 9.71
N ASP A 61 -9.91 -3.99 10.15
CA ASP A 61 -10.41 -3.93 11.54
C ASP A 61 -9.31 -4.21 12.57
N GLY A 62 -8.32 -5.05 12.23
CA GLY A 62 -7.14 -5.31 13.05
C GLY A 62 -5.95 -4.40 12.73
N PHE A 63 -6.16 -3.24 12.11
CA PHE A 63 -5.09 -2.31 11.76
C PHE A 63 -4.25 -1.89 12.97
N VAL A 64 -2.94 -1.84 12.77
CA VAL A 64 -1.98 -1.32 13.75
C VAL A 64 -0.93 -0.46 13.05
N ALA A 65 -0.62 0.69 13.64
CA ALA A 65 0.48 1.54 13.19
C ALA A 65 1.56 1.67 14.26
N GLY A 66 2.82 1.45 13.87
CA GLY A 66 4.01 1.82 14.63
C GLY A 66 4.57 3.13 14.09
N ASN A 67 4.47 4.21 14.84
CA ASN A 67 4.95 5.50 14.38
C ASN A 67 6.43 5.76 14.71
N SER A 68 7.05 6.73 14.06
CA SER A 68 8.48 6.99 14.15
C SER A 68 8.96 7.56 15.50
N TRP A 69 8.06 7.84 16.43
CA TRP A 69 8.36 8.31 17.79
C TRP A 69 8.12 7.25 18.87
N GLY A 70 7.77 6.01 18.48
CA GLY A 70 7.75 4.85 19.37
C GLY A 70 6.38 4.47 19.93
N ASP A 71 5.29 5.11 19.49
CA ASP A 71 3.93 4.76 19.90
C ASP A 71 3.29 3.76 18.94
N TRP A 72 2.32 3.01 19.45
CA TRP A 72 1.41 2.18 18.68
C TRP A 72 0.04 2.81 18.61
N GLU A 73 -0.63 2.68 17.48
CA GLU A 73 -1.98 3.19 17.23
C GLU A 73 -2.84 2.10 16.62
N THR A 74 -4.08 1.98 17.11
CA THR A 74 -5.12 1.14 16.51
C THR A 74 -5.90 1.90 15.44
N LYS A 75 -6.78 1.21 14.70
CA LYS A 75 -7.72 1.84 13.77
C LYS A 75 -8.57 2.92 14.47
N ASP A 76 -9.08 2.61 15.66
CA ASP A 76 -9.94 3.53 16.42
C ASP A 76 -9.18 4.76 16.89
N ASP A 77 -7.93 4.60 17.35
CA ASP A 77 -7.07 5.73 17.74
C ASP A 77 -6.80 6.64 16.54
N PHE A 78 -6.47 6.04 15.38
CA PHE A 78 -6.19 6.78 14.15
C PHE A 78 -7.42 7.57 13.67
N ILE A 79 -8.60 6.92 13.63
CA ILE A 79 -9.86 7.57 13.27
C ILE A 79 -10.22 8.70 14.24
N LYS A 80 -10.06 8.47 15.54
CA LYS A 80 -10.30 9.47 16.59
C LYS A 80 -9.39 10.69 16.46
N ASP A 81 -8.12 10.49 16.14
CA ASP A 81 -7.17 11.58 15.91
C ASP A 81 -7.57 12.43 14.70
N LEU A 82 -8.03 11.81 13.61
CA LEU A 82 -8.55 12.54 12.44
C LEU A 82 -9.83 13.32 12.77
N GLN A 83 -10.80 12.71 13.44
CA GLN A 83 -12.07 13.35 13.81
C GLN A 83 -11.87 14.53 14.75
N ASN A 84 -10.96 14.41 15.71
CA ASN A 84 -10.64 15.46 16.66
C ASN A 84 -9.66 16.50 16.10
N LYS A 85 -9.16 16.31 14.88
CA LYS A 85 -8.12 17.15 14.25
C LYS A 85 -6.91 17.36 15.16
N THR A 86 -6.51 16.27 15.83
CA THR A 86 -5.41 16.24 16.80
C THR A 86 -4.08 16.61 16.16
N ASN A 87 -3.96 16.31 14.86
CA ASN A 87 -2.79 16.60 14.06
C ASN A 87 -3.07 17.76 13.09
N LYS A 88 -2.19 18.76 13.09
CA LYS A 88 -2.27 19.93 12.22
C LYS A 88 -1.13 19.89 11.20
N TRP A 89 -1.47 19.51 9.99
CA TRP A 89 -0.52 19.40 8.90
C TRP A 89 -0.29 20.72 8.21
N LYS A 90 0.96 21.13 8.09
CA LYS A 90 1.39 22.29 7.29
C LYS A 90 1.83 21.86 5.89
N SER A 91 2.53 20.73 5.81
CA SER A 91 2.90 20.09 4.55
C SER A 91 3.13 18.59 4.76
N GLY A 92 2.98 17.82 3.69
CA GLY A 92 3.29 16.39 3.67
C GLY A 92 3.42 15.92 2.23
N ASN A 93 4.50 15.20 1.94
CA ASN A 93 4.76 14.67 0.61
C ASN A 93 5.30 13.25 0.72
N ILE A 94 4.74 12.34 -0.06
CA ILE A 94 5.29 10.99 -0.24
C ILE A 94 6.08 10.93 -1.54
N SER A 95 7.16 10.17 -1.53
CA SER A 95 8.01 9.93 -2.69
C SER A 95 8.56 8.52 -2.66
N GLU A 96 9.15 8.10 -3.79
CA GLU A 96 9.81 6.81 -3.93
C GLU A 96 8.91 5.60 -3.60
N VAL A 97 7.61 5.70 -3.91
CA VAL A 97 6.66 4.63 -3.61
C VAL A 97 6.96 3.41 -4.47
N GLN A 98 7.31 2.31 -3.82
CA GLN A 98 7.51 1.01 -4.43
C GLN A 98 6.53 0.02 -3.83
N VAL A 99 6.04 -0.92 -4.64
CA VAL A 99 5.04 -1.91 -4.24
C VAL A 99 5.51 -3.29 -4.68
N ALA A 100 5.50 -4.23 -3.73
CA ALA A 100 5.66 -5.65 -3.98
C ALA A 100 4.32 -6.36 -3.70
N THR A 101 3.90 -7.24 -4.62
CA THR A 101 2.67 -8.03 -4.47
C THR A 101 3.00 -9.48 -4.15
N PHE A 102 2.19 -10.12 -3.30
CA PHE A 102 2.34 -11.50 -2.87
C PHE A 102 1.02 -12.24 -3.12
N GLY A 103 0.94 -12.89 -4.28
CA GLY A 103 -0.32 -13.46 -4.77
C GLY A 103 -1.33 -12.35 -5.11
N SER A 104 -2.62 -12.67 -4.96
CA SER A 104 -3.74 -11.77 -5.30
C SER A 104 -4.23 -10.91 -4.12
N ASN A 105 -3.79 -11.23 -2.89
CA ASN A 105 -4.46 -10.73 -1.69
C ASN A 105 -3.55 -9.95 -0.75
N ILE A 106 -2.25 -9.91 -0.99
CA ILE A 106 -1.29 -9.19 -0.13
C ILE A 106 -0.40 -8.32 -0.99
N ALA A 107 -0.16 -7.09 -0.53
CA ALA A 107 0.86 -6.21 -1.06
C ALA A 107 1.60 -5.51 0.09
N VAL A 108 2.84 -5.13 -0.18
CA VAL A 108 3.63 -4.29 0.71
C VAL A 108 4.11 -3.10 -0.09
N SER A 109 3.80 -1.90 0.39
CA SER A 109 4.38 -0.67 -0.14
C SER A 109 5.43 -0.13 0.82
N HIS A 110 6.48 0.48 0.28
CA HIS A 110 7.41 1.30 1.06
C HIS A 110 7.65 2.62 0.34
N TYR A 111 7.88 3.65 1.13
CA TYR A 111 7.98 5.03 0.63
C TYR A 111 8.71 5.93 1.60
N THR A 112 9.15 7.08 1.10
CA THR A 112 9.66 8.18 1.91
C THR A 112 8.54 9.18 2.16
N PHE A 113 8.36 9.61 3.41
CA PHE A 113 7.40 10.64 3.80
C PHE A 113 8.11 11.81 4.47
N THR A 114 8.04 12.99 3.83
CA THR A 114 8.56 14.24 4.39
C THR A 114 7.40 15.12 4.79
N TYR A 115 7.40 15.61 6.03
CA TYR A 115 6.30 16.41 6.55
C TYR A 115 6.75 17.52 7.49
N ASP A 116 5.89 18.54 7.63
CA ASP A 116 5.92 19.59 8.65
C ASP A 116 4.51 19.66 9.27
N ALA A 117 4.40 19.36 10.58
CA ALA A 117 3.13 19.27 11.27
C ALA A 117 3.26 19.52 12.77
N GLU A 118 2.16 19.93 13.39
CA GLU A 118 1.97 19.82 14.85
C GLU A 118 1.23 18.50 15.13
N LEU A 119 1.93 17.51 15.67
CA LEU A 119 1.39 16.21 15.99
C LEU A 119 1.18 16.11 17.51
N ARG A 120 -0.09 15.98 17.92
CA ARG A 120 -0.49 15.93 19.34
C ARG A 120 0.16 17.07 20.16
N GLY A 121 0.13 18.29 19.62
CA GLY A 121 0.67 19.49 20.25
C GLY A 121 2.21 19.66 20.16
N THR A 122 2.90 18.75 19.50
CA THR A 122 4.36 18.86 19.31
C THR A 122 4.68 19.12 17.84
N HIS A 123 5.40 20.22 17.55
CA HIS A 123 5.89 20.52 16.21
C HIS A 123 6.95 19.51 15.79
N ARG A 124 6.79 18.96 14.59
CA ARG A 124 7.71 18.01 13.98
C ARG A 124 7.86 18.32 12.48
N ALA A 125 9.10 18.58 12.06
CA ALA A 125 9.49 18.61 10.65
C ALA A 125 10.47 17.45 10.43
N ARG A 126 10.06 16.43 9.68
CA ARG A 126 10.77 15.15 9.59
C ARG A 126 10.71 14.55 8.19
N THR A 127 11.72 13.75 7.90
CA THR A 127 11.68 12.75 6.84
C THR A 127 11.73 11.37 7.49
N VAL A 128 10.78 10.52 7.14
CA VAL A 128 10.67 9.13 7.62
C VAL A 128 10.56 8.18 6.44
N ILE A 129 10.99 6.95 6.64
CA ILE A 129 10.71 5.84 5.74
C ILE A 129 9.58 5.02 6.34
N CYS A 130 8.62 4.67 5.53
CA CYS A 130 7.45 3.92 5.96
C CYS A 130 7.25 2.67 5.11
N SER A 131 6.61 1.67 5.71
CA SER A 131 6.15 0.46 5.04
C SER A 131 4.72 0.18 5.46
N ASP A 132 3.83 -0.03 4.48
CA ASP A 132 2.45 -0.40 4.71
C ASP A 132 2.19 -1.80 4.17
N THR A 133 1.51 -2.62 4.96
CA THR A 133 1.01 -3.93 4.53
C THR A 133 -0.46 -3.79 4.15
N TRP A 134 -0.78 -4.21 2.93
CA TRP A 134 -2.11 -4.17 2.35
C TRP A 134 -2.67 -5.57 2.22
N ILE A 135 -3.96 -5.72 2.50
CA ILE A 135 -4.73 -6.94 2.28
C ILE A 135 -5.92 -6.65 1.37
N ASN A 136 -6.20 -7.56 0.44
CA ASN A 136 -7.40 -7.51 -0.37
C ASN A 136 -8.52 -8.26 0.35
N ASP A 137 -9.48 -7.52 0.85
CA ASP A 137 -10.68 -8.05 1.50
C ASP A 137 -11.86 -7.92 0.53
N SER A 138 -12.21 -9.05 -0.09
CA SER A 138 -13.37 -9.15 -1.00
C SER A 138 -13.35 -8.13 -2.14
N GLY A 139 -12.17 -7.85 -2.70
CA GLY A 139 -11.98 -6.91 -3.81
C GLY A 139 -11.62 -5.48 -3.36
N THR A 140 -11.63 -5.20 -2.05
CA THR A 140 -11.24 -3.91 -1.50
C THR A 140 -9.88 -4.00 -0.81
N TRP A 141 -8.93 -3.19 -1.25
CA TRP A 141 -7.64 -3.10 -0.60
C TRP A 141 -7.72 -2.27 0.68
N LYS A 142 -7.27 -2.87 1.79
CA LYS A 142 -7.21 -2.24 3.12
C LYS A 142 -5.80 -2.31 3.67
N THR A 143 -5.37 -1.25 4.35
CA THR A 143 -4.11 -1.26 5.10
C THR A 143 -4.28 -2.06 6.39
N ALA A 144 -3.48 -3.10 6.56
CA ALA A 144 -3.49 -3.94 7.77
C ALA A 144 -2.46 -3.47 8.81
N ALA A 145 -1.32 -2.94 8.35
CA ALA A 145 -0.30 -2.40 9.22
C ALA A 145 0.48 -1.28 8.54
N THR A 146 0.92 -0.31 9.32
CA THR A 146 1.87 0.74 8.94
C THR A 146 3.02 0.77 9.92
N HIS A 147 4.25 0.89 9.43
CA HIS A 147 5.40 1.17 10.27
C HIS A 147 6.27 2.26 9.66
N CYS A 148 6.62 3.25 10.47
CA CYS A 148 7.52 4.34 10.08
C CYS A 148 8.73 4.43 10.99
N SER A 149 9.89 4.70 10.38
CA SER A 149 11.16 4.93 11.08
C SER A 149 11.79 6.25 10.65
N MET A 150 12.47 6.92 11.55
CA MET A 150 13.22 8.12 11.20
C MET A 150 14.39 7.79 10.29
N VAL A 151 14.58 8.58 9.24
CA VAL A 151 15.82 8.57 8.48
C VAL A 151 16.94 9.09 9.39
N LYS A 152 18.02 8.31 9.54
CA LYS A 152 19.19 8.80 10.26
C LYS A 152 19.75 10.00 9.52
N GLY A 153 19.86 11.15 10.19
CA GLY A 153 20.52 12.34 9.64
C GLY A 153 21.94 11.98 9.18
N LYS A 154 22.26 12.46 7.96
CA LYS A 154 23.66 12.47 7.50
C LYS A 154 24.43 13.52 8.26
#